data_3d2ddf11c544efc0da5fd457454ad9ce
#
_entry.id   3d2ddf11c544efc0da5fd457454ad9ce
#
_cell.length_a   1.000
_cell.length_b   1.000
_cell.length_c   1.000
_cell.angle_alpha   90.00
_cell.angle_beta   90.00
_cell.angle_gamma   90.00
#
_symmetry.space_group_name_H-M   'P 1'
#
loop_
_entity.id
_entity.type
_entity.pdbx_description
1 polymer ?
#
loop_
_entity_poly.entity_id
_entity_poly.type
_entity_poly.pdbx_seq_one_letter_code
_entity_poly.pdbx_strand_id
1 'polypeptide(L)'
;MPRTASLDAPPALAASADEAPPPQDGWPGGLPALRAELDRIDDALHALLMERARVVEQVAKSGKRGAYRPGREASIIRRLLRRHSGSLPAQAIVRIWRELLAGTTAMQGQFRVAVCETGDGGVLSQAAREHFGALTPLHACTNANQTMAEVSCGTASVAVLPMPSEAKAWWTELPQGVRVVARLPFWAARQDGAAAAQALVIATTEPDPSGVDRSLLDLELGPDVNQPHLVAALTGAGFAPGMMVLCRDHALAEVDGFVTDDDPRLTRLNGLRRPVVLGAYAIPETEGAA
;
A
#
# COMPACT_ATOMS: atom_id res chain seq x y z
N MET A 1 22.14 39.10 15.95
CA MET A 1 20.81 38.66 16.37
C MET A 1 19.88 38.69 15.15
N PRO A 2 19.54 37.58 14.53
CA PRO A 2 18.57 37.56 13.46
C PRO A 2 17.14 37.40 14.05
N ARG A 3 16.23 38.20 13.52
CA ARG A 3 14.81 38.22 13.88
C ARG A 3 14.13 36.92 13.38
N THR A 4 13.50 36.23 14.31
CA THR A 4 12.58 35.13 14.02
C THR A 4 11.30 35.70 13.36
N ALA A 5 11.08 35.38 12.10
CA ALA A 5 9.81 35.62 11.43
C ALA A 5 8.79 34.62 12.00
N SER A 6 7.77 35.15 12.66
CA SER A 6 6.58 34.40 13.04
C SER A 6 5.81 34.03 11.76
N LEU A 7 5.70 32.74 11.50
CA LEU A 7 4.78 32.22 10.48
C LEU A 7 3.38 32.27 11.07
N ASP A 8 2.61 33.26 10.64
CA ASP A 8 1.17 33.31 10.90
C ASP A 8 0.52 32.04 10.36
N ALA A 9 -0.16 31.32 11.25
CA ALA A 9 -0.99 30.18 10.89
C ALA A 9 -2.14 30.66 10.00
N PRO A 10 -2.48 29.95 8.90
CA PRO A 10 -3.65 30.28 8.13
C PRO A 10 -4.90 30.17 9.01
N PRO A 11 -5.93 30.99 8.78
CA PRO A 11 -7.15 30.95 9.57
C PRO A 11 -7.77 29.56 9.45
N ALA A 12 -8.04 28.94 10.57
CA ALA A 12 -8.81 27.71 10.65
C ALA A 12 -10.16 27.99 9.94
N LEU A 13 -10.42 27.25 8.86
CA LEU A 13 -11.77 27.11 8.31
C LEU A 13 -12.61 26.53 9.46
N ALA A 14 -13.32 27.41 10.15
CA ALA A 14 -14.31 27.04 11.14
C ALA A 14 -15.37 26.20 10.41
N ALA A 15 -15.28 24.89 10.55
CA ALA A 15 -16.40 24.03 10.29
C ALA A 15 -17.48 24.43 11.29
N SER A 16 -18.45 25.19 10.85
CA SER A 16 -19.69 25.44 11.58
C SER A 16 -20.40 24.09 11.72
N ALA A 17 -20.18 23.44 12.86
CA ALA A 17 -20.86 22.22 13.27
C ALA A 17 -22.24 22.58 13.80
N ASP A 18 -23.10 23.16 12.97
CA ASP A 18 -24.51 23.34 13.29
C ASP A 18 -25.35 23.62 12.04
N GLU A 19 -25.18 22.75 11.04
CA GLU A 19 -26.12 22.71 9.92
C GLU A 19 -26.97 21.46 10.06
N ALA A 20 -28.22 21.69 10.48
CA ALA A 20 -29.22 20.63 10.60
C ALA A 20 -29.32 19.82 9.29
N PRO A 21 -29.58 18.49 9.34
CA PRO A 21 -29.78 17.72 8.11
C PRO A 21 -30.90 18.34 7.28
N PRO A 22 -30.77 18.40 5.94
CA PRO A 22 -31.78 19.01 5.09
C PRO A 22 -33.13 18.33 5.29
N PRO A 23 -34.22 19.10 5.26
CA PRO A 23 -35.57 18.54 5.43
C PRO A 23 -35.84 17.45 4.42
N GLN A 24 -36.51 16.36 4.83
CA GLN A 24 -36.82 15.18 4.00
C GLN A 24 -37.82 15.45 2.88
N ASP A 25 -38.39 16.64 2.79
CA ASP A 25 -39.32 17.06 1.75
C ASP A 25 -38.64 18.03 0.76
N GLY A 26 -38.16 17.48 -0.34
CA GLY A 26 -37.75 18.19 -1.56
C GLY A 26 -36.78 19.36 -1.37
N TRP A 27 -35.60 19.28 -1.97
CA TRP A 27 -34.62 20.36 -1.96
C TRP A 27 -35.24 21.67 -2.44
N PRO A 28 -35.12 22.81 -1.69
CA PRO A 28 -35.70 24.10 -2.12
C PRO A 28 -35.13 24.53 -3.47
N GLY A 29 -35.98 24.75 -4.47
CA GLY A 29 -35.58 25.16 -5.83
C GLY A 29 -35.49 24.03 -6.87
N GLY A 30 -35.84 22.80 -6.51
CA GLY A 30 -35.97 21.69 -7.46
C GLY A 30 -34.67 21.27 -8.12
N LEU A 31 -34.76 20.53 -9.23
CA LEU A 31 -33.60 19.96 -9.94
C LEU A 31 -32.54 20.98 -10.41
N PRO A 32 -32.90 22.19 -10.88
CA PRO A 32 -31.89 23.21 -11.23
C PRO A 32 -31.03 23.64 -10.03
N ALA A 33 -31.62 23.81 -8.86
CA ALA A 33 -30.89 24.19 -7.65
C ALA A 33 -29.96 23.05 -7.17
N LEU A 34 -30.38 21.78 -7.26
CA LEU A 34 -29.56 20.63 -6.99
C LEU A 34 -28.33 20.57 -7.91
N ARG A 35 -28.51 20.84 -9.21
CA ARG A 35 -27.39 20.89 -10.16
C ARG A 35 -26.42 22.01 -9.85
N ALA A 36 -26.91 23.20 -9.56
CA ALA A 36 -26.06 24.33 -9.16
C ALA A 36 -25.25 24.03 -7.88
N GLU A 37 -25.85 23.31 -6.94
CA GLU A 37 -25.15 22.92 -5.72
C GLU A 37 -24.07 21.82 -6.00
N LEU A 38 -24.33 20.86 -6.89
CA LEU A 38 -23.32 19.91 -7.36
C LEU A 38 -22.15 20.63 -8.03
N ASP A 39 -22.42 21.57 -8.94
CA ASP A 39 -21.40 22.37 -9.61
C ASP A 39 -20.53 23.14 -8.59
N ARG A 40 -21.14 23.73 -7.58
CA ARG A 40 -20.43 24.43 -6.49
C ARG A 40 -19.54 23.48 -5.69
N ILE A 41 -20.02 22.25 -5.39
CA ILE A 41 -19.23 21.23 -4.69
C ILE A 41 -18.05 20.78 -5.55
N ASP A 42 -18.27 20.56 -6.85
CA ASP A 42 -17.23 20.14 -7.79
C ASP A 42 -16.12 21.19 -7.90
N ASP A 43 -16.48 22.48 -7.97
CA ASP A 43 -15.52 23.60 -7.95
C ASP A 43 -14.69 23.61 -6.67
N ALA A 44 -15.33 23.39 -5.51
CA ALA A 44 -14.63 23.31 -4.22
C ALA A 44 -13.69 22.10 -4.15
N LEU A 45 -14.12 20.93 -4.61
CA LEU A 45 -13.29 19.74 -4.71
C LEU A 45 -12.08 19.97 -5.61
N HIS A 46 -12.29 20.57 -6.79
CA HIS A 46 -11.20 20.92 -7.71
C HIS A 46 -10.18 21.86 -7.04
N ALA A 47 -10.65 22.92 -6.37
CA ALA A 47 -9.77 23.85 -5.67
C ALA A 47 -8.90 23.16 -4.60
N LEU A 48 -9.50 22.27 -3.79
CA LEU A 48 -8.79 21.47 -2.78
C LEU A 48 -7.77 20.50 -3.38
N LEU A 49 -8.10 19.89 -4.53
CA LEU A 49 -7.17 19.02 -5.26
C LEU A 49 -5.96 19.80 -5.77
N MET A 50 -6.17 21.02 -6.29
CA MET A 50 -5.09 21.91 -6.74
C MET A 50 -4.22 22.40 -5.57
N GLU A 51 -4.83 22.70 -4.44
CA GLU A 51 -4.10 23.03 -3.21
C GLU A 51 -3.23 21.87 -2.73
N ARG A 52 -3.79 20.65 -2.68
CA ARG A 52 -3.06 19.45 -2.33
C ARG A 52 -1.89 19.21 -3.27
N ALA A 53 -2.07 19.37 -4.59
CA ALA A 53 -1.01 19.21 -5.59
C ALA A 53 0.14 20.19 -5.34
N ARG A 54 -0.16 21.47 -5.04
CA ARG A 54 0.87 22.47 -4.68
C ARG A 54 1.66 22.08 -3.44
N VAL A 55 1.01 21.53 -2.42
CA VAL A 55 1.72 21.02 -1.23
C VAL A 55 2.65 19.86 -1.59
N VAL A 56 2.21 18.93 -2.45
CA VAL A 56 3.05 17.81 -2.92
C VAL A 56 4.28 18.32 -3.68
N GLU A 57 4.13 19.33 -4.54
CA GLU A 57 5.28 19.96 -5.21
C GLU A 57 6.30 20.53 -4.22
N GLN A 58 5.86 21.15 -3.14
CA GLN A 58 6.77 21.65 -2.10
C GLN A 58 7.48 20.50 -1.38
N VAL A 59 6.76 19.40 -1.10
CA VAL A 59 7.38 18.20 -0.51
C VAL A 59 8.43 17.62 -1.46
N ALA A 60 8.16 17.54 -2.76
CA ALA A 60 9.12 17.08 -3.76
C ALA A 60 10.40 17.95 -3.78
N LYS A 61 10.23 19.28 -3.73
CA LYS A 61 11.35 20.25 -3.69
C LYS A 61 12.18 20.18 -2.38
N SER A 62 11.65 19.63 -1.31
CA SER A 62 12.37 19.47 -0.03
C SER A 62 13.46 18.39 -0.04
N GLY A 63 13.69 17.73 -1.18
CA GLY A 63 14.77 16.76 -1.39
C GLY A 63 14.55 15.40 -0.73
N LYS A 64 13.37 15.11 -0.17
CA LYS A 64 13.04 13.78 0.34
C LYS A 64 12.94 12.80 -0.83
N ARG A 65 13.84 11.83 -0.88
CA ARG A 65 13.80 10.75 -1.85
C ARG A 65 12.63 9.80 -1.56
N GLY A 66 11.98 9.29 -2.63
CA GLY A 66 10.93 8.28 -2.55
C GLY A 66 9.53 8.90 -2.68
N ALA A 67 9.05 8.99 -3.94
CA ALA A 67 7.69 9.41 -4.27
C ALA A 67 6.65 8.39 -3.76
N TYR A 68 6.98 7.09 -3.83
CA TYR A 68 6.12 6.01 -3.41
C TYR A 68 6.35 5.66 -1.94
N ARG A 69 5.29 5.82 -1.14
CA ARG A 69 5.29 5.56 0.31
C ARG A 69 4.06 4.74 0.70
N PRO A 70 4.09 3.42 0.50
CA PRO A 70 2.91 2.55 0.63
C PRO A 70 2.30 2.56 2.03
N GLY A 71 3.09 2.60 3.09
CA GLY A 71 2.59 2.69 4.46
C GLY A 71 1.86 4.02 4.72
N ARG A 72 2.41 5.13 4.21
CA ARG A 72 1.74 6.44 4.30
C ARG A 72 0.43 6.47 3.51
N GLU A 73 0.41 5.90 2.30
CA GLU A 73 -0.79 5.80 1.48
C GLU A 73 -1.88 4.99 2.18
N ALA A 74 -1.51 3.83 2.74
CA ALA A 74 -2.41 2.99 3.54
C ALA A 74 -2.99 3.77 4.73
N SER A 75 -2.15 4.51 5.47
CA SER A 75 -2.56 5.33 6.61
C SER A 75 -3.56 6.44 6.21
N ILE A 76 -3.38 7.05 5.02
CA ILE A 76 -4.30 8.06 4.50
C ILE A 76 -5.65 7.42 4.21
N ILE A 77 -5.69 6.31 3.47
CA ILE A 77 -6.94 5.63 3.09
C ILE A 77 -7.67 5.15 4.36
N ARG A 78 -6.99 4.50 5.31
CA ARG A 78 -7.59 4.08 6.58
C ARG A 78 -8.20 5.23 7.36
N ARG A 79 -7.51 6.36 7.44
CA ARG A 79 -8.02 7.56 8.12
C ARG A 79 -9.30 8.09 7.48
N LEU A 80 -9.41 8.01 6.16
CA LEU A 80 -10.61 8.43 5.44
C LEU A 80 -11.75 7.44 5.64
N LEU A 81 -11.47 6.15 5.55
CA LEU A 81 -12.47 5.10 5.81
C LEU A 81 -13.05 5.19 7.22
N ARG A 82 -12.23 5.45 8.26
CA ARG A 82 -12.72 5.66 9.63
C ARG A 82 -13.61 6.90 9.80
N ARG A 83 -13.50 7.89 8.91
CA ARG A 83 -14.35 9.09 8.92
C ARG A 83 -15.52 8.97 7.97
N HIS A 84 -15.49 7.92 7.14
CA HIS A 84 -16.48 7.75 6.11
C HIS A 84 -17.85 7.43 6.69
N SER A 85 -18.87 8.17 6.24
CA SER A 85 -20.28 7.99 6.59
C SER A 85 -21.14 8.38 5.39
N GLY A 86 -22.38 7.92 5.38
CA GLY A 86 -23.33 8.25 4.31
C GLY A 86 -23.41 7.18 3.22
N SER A 87 -24.06 7.52 2.11
CA SER A 87 -24.46 6.58 1.05
C SER A 87 -23.39 6.30 -0.01
N LEU A 88 -22.31 7.08 -0.06
CA LEU A 88 -21.23 6.83 -1.01
C LEU A 88 -20.51 5.54 -0.61
N PRO A 89 -20.34 4.53 -1.50
CA PRO A 89 -19.65 3.30 -1.14
C PRO A 89 -18.19 3.54 -0.72
N ALA A 90 -17.73 2.89 0.35
CA ALA A 90 -16.34 3.00 0.83
C ALA A 90 -15.30 2.68 -0.27
N GLN A 91 -15.61 1.72 -1.15
CA GLN A 91 -14.80 1.40 -2.31
C GLN A 91 -14.59 2.59 -3.25
N ALA A 92 -15.59 3.46 -3.42
CA ALA A 92 -15.46 4.66 -4.24
C ALA A 92 -14.42 5.61 -3.65
N ILE A 93 -14.42 5.79 -2.33
CA ILE A 93 -13.40 6.59 -1.62
C ILE A 93 -12.01 6.01 -1.87
N VAL A 94 -11.83 4.70 -1.73
CA VAL A 94 -10.53 4.05 -1.97
C VAL A 94 -10.06 4.31 -3.40
N ARG A 95 -10.93 4.15 -4.40
CA ARG A 95 -10.60 4.37 -5.83
C ARG A 95 -10.20 5.81 -6.12
N ILE A 96 -10.98 6.78 -5.65
CA ILE A 96 -10.67 8.21 -5.82
C ILE A 96 -9.29 8.54 -5.25
N TRP A 97 -8.99 8.04 -4.04
CA TRP A 97 -7.68 8.30 -3.42
C TRP A 97 -6.53 7.55 -4.09
N ARG A 98 -6.75 6.35 -4.63
CA ARG A 98 -5.73 5.65 -5.42
C ARG A 98 -5.32 6.44 -6.67
N GLU A 99 -6.29 6.96 -7.45
CA GLU A 99 -5.99 7.81 -8.61
C GLU A 99 -5.29 9.11 -8.20
N LEU A 100 -5.74 9.76 -7.12
CA LEU A 100 -5.14 10.99 -6.62
C LEU A 100 -3.68 10.76 -6.14
N LEU A 101 -3.42 9.66 -5.43
CA LEU A 101 -2.08 9.30 -4.96
C LEU A 101 -1.17 8.97 -6.15
N ALA A 102 -1.65 8.20 -7.12
CA ALA A 102 -0.92 7.87 -8.35
C ALA A 102 -0.53 9.14 -9.13
N GLY A 103 -1.49 10.04 -9.38
CA GLY A 103 -1.23 11.31 -10.05
C GLY A 103 -0.17 12.15 -9.34
N THR A 104 -0.26 12.22 -8.01
CA THR A 104 0.74 13.00 -7.23
C THR A 104 2.09 12.30 -7.11
N THR A 105 2.17 10.99 -7.20
CA THR A 105 3.43 10.26 -7.31
C THR A 105 4.11 10.53 -8.65
N ALA A 106 3.33 10.53 -9.75
CA ALA A 106 3.82 10.86 -11.09
C ALA A 106 4.37 12.30 -11.19
N MET A 107 3.84 13.25 -10.42
CA MET A 107 4.36 14.63 -10.36
C MET A 107 5.77 14.70 -9.73
N GLN A 108 6.18 13.72 -8.95
CA GLN A 108 7.47 13.70 -8.24
C GLN A 108 8.60 13.05 -9.03
N GLY A 109 8.28 12.40 -10.16
CA GLY A 109 9.26 11.75 -11.03
C GLY A 109 8.66 10.65 -11.89
N GLN A 110 9.49 10.02 -12.70
CA GLN A 110 9.07 8.87 -13.49
C GLN A 110 8.74 7.70 -12.56
N PHE A 111 7.48 7.27 -12.58
CA PHE A 111 7.04 6.10 -11.84
C PHE A 111 6.52 5.04 -12.83
N ARG A 112 7.12 3.86 -12.81
CA ARG A 112 6.80 2.74 -13.70
C ARG A 112 6.64 1.47 -12.87
N VAL A 113 5.72 0.61 -13.29
CA VAL A 113 5.40 -0.64 -12.62
C VAL A 113 5.73 -1.82 -13.54
N ALA A 114 6.61 -2.72 -13.13
CA ALA A 114 6.79 -4.01 -13.77
C ALA A 114 5.77 -4.99 -13.19
N VAL A 115 5.18 -5.86 -14.02
CA VAL A 115 4.18 -6.83 -13.59
C VAL A 115 4.53 -8.21 -14.11
N CYS A 116 4.59 -9.20 -13.22
CA CYS A 116 4.84 -10.59 -13.57
C CYS A 116 3.56 -11.25 -14.12
N GLU A 117 3.44 -11.35 -15.42
CA GLU A 117 2.30 -12.02 -16.08
C GLU A 117 2.69 -13.43 -16.52
N THR A 118 2.23 -14.44 -15.81
CA THR A 118 2.52 -15.85 -16.08
C THR A 118 1.42 -16.56 -16.89
N GLY A 119 0.67 -15.82 -17.71
CA GLY A 119 -0.38 -16.37 -18.58
C GLY A 119 -1.81 -16.31 -18.03
N ASP A 120 -2.02 -15.75 -16.86
CA ASP A 120 -3.33 -15.73 -16.16
C ASP A 120 -4.26 -14.60 -16.64
N GLY A 121 -4.22 -14.22 -17.91
CA GLY A 121 -5.17 -13.27 -18.50
C GLY A 121 -5.06 -11.84 -18.01
N GLY A 122 -3.91 -11.40 -17.51
CA GLY A 122 -3.68 -10.00 -17.10
C GLY A 122 -4.23 -9.64 -15.72
N VAL A 123 -4.52 -10.61 -14.89
CA VAL A 123 -5.12 -10.37 -13.55
C VAL A 123 -4.21 -9.56 -12.62
N LEU A 124 -2.88 -9.75 -12.69
CA LEU A 124 -1.95 -8.95 -11.90
C LEU A 124 -1.79 -7.54 -12.45
N SER A 125 -1.84 -7.36 -13.78
CA SER A 125 -1.89 -6.05 -14.42
C SER A 125 -3.15 -5.28 -14.03
N GLN A 126 -4.29 -5.95 -13.92
CA GLN A 126 -5.51 -5.32 -13.42
C GLN A 126 -5.36 -4.90 -11.95
N ALA A 127 -4.87 -5.77 -11.09
CA ALA A 127 -4.62 -5.45 -9.68
C ALA A 127 -3.63 -4.28 -9.52
N ALA A 128 -2.59 -4.22 -10.37
CA ALA A 128 -1.64 -3.13 -10.42
C ALA A 128 -2.32 -1.80 -10.82
N ARG A 129 -3.18 -1.79 -11.85
CA ARG A 129 -3.94 -0.58 -12.26
C ARG A 129 -4.87 -0.10 -11.17
N GLU A 130 -5.56 -1.01 -10.48
CA GLU A 130 -6.45 -0.67 -9.37
C GLU A 130 -5.69 -0.03 -8.19
N HIS A 131 -4.42 -0.39 -8.00
CA HIS A 131 -3.59 0.11 -6.90
C HIS A 131 -2.79 1.37 -7.26
N PHE A 132 -2.14 1.36 -8.41
CA PHE A 132 -1.22 2.42 -8.86
C PHE A 132 -1.86 3.45 -9.79
N GLY A 133 -3.16 3.34 -10.05
CA GLY A 133 -3.89 4.21 -10.96
C GLY A 133 -3.88 3.74 -12.41
N ALA A 134 -4.96 4.06 -13.11
CA ALA A 134 -5.23 3.56 -14.46
C ALA A 134 -4.19 4.05 -15.51
N LEU A 135 -3.64 5.24 -15.30
CA LEU A 135 -2.71 5.88 -16.24
C LEU A 135 -1.23 5.62 -15.92
N THR A 136 -0.92 4.92 -14.83
CA THR A 136 0.47 4.58 -14.49
C THR A 136 1.05 3.63 -15.53
N PRO A 137 2.24 3.92 -16.10
CA PRO A 137 2.88 3.04 -17.07
C PRO A 137 3.17 1.66 -16.48
N LEU A 138 2.61 0.62 -17.09
CA LEU A 138 2.84 -0.78 -16.75
C LEU A 138 3.67 -1.46 -17.83
N HIS A 139 4.62 -2.30 -17.40
CA HIS A 139 5.40 -3.20 -18.25
C HIS A 139 5.18 -4.65 -17.80
N ALA A 140 4.63 -5.47 -18.69
CA ALA A 140 4.41 -6.90 -18.42
C ALA A 140 5.70 -7.69 -18.70
N CYS A 141 6.09 -8.50 -17.71
CA CYS A 141 7.22 -9.43 -17.79
C CYS A 141 6.72 -10.85 -17.72
N THR A 142 7.43 -11.79 -18.35
CA THR A 142 6.99 -13.17 -18.49
C THR A 142 7.30 -14.07 -17.29
N ASN A 143 8.17 -13.64 -16.39
CA ASN A 143 8.55 -14.39 -15.19
C ASN A 143 9.03 -13.47 -14.05
N ALA A 144 9.11 -14.02 -12.84
CA ALA A 144 9.46 -13.29 -11.64
C ALA A 144 10.89 -12.72 -11.71
N ASN A 145 11.87 -13.46 -12.22
CA ASN A 145 13.26 -13.01 -12.26
C ASN A 145 13.43 -11.80 -13.17
N GLN A 146 12.79 -11.80 -14.34
CA GLN A 146 12.77 -10.64 -15.22
C GLN A 146 12.11 -9.44 -14.51
N THR A 147 10.99 -9.68 -13.84
CA THR A 147 10.24 -8.63 -13.14
C THR A 147 11.05 -8.01 -12.00
N MET A 148 11.78 -8.83 -11.22
CA MET A 148 12.68 -8.37 -10.17
C MET A 148 13.88 -7.58 -10.75
N ALA A 149 14.42 -8.02 -11.88
CA ALA A 149 15.52 -7.34 -12.56
C ALA A 149 15.16 -5.91 -12.99
N GLU A 150 13.92 -5.66 -13.44
CA GLU A 150 13.45 -4.31 -13.80
C GLU A 150 13.56 -3.32 -12.62
N VAL A 151 13.29 -3.77 -11.40
CA VAL A 151 13.43 -2.95 -10.18
C VAL A 151 14.90 -2.77 -9.81
N SER A 152 15.69 -3.86 -9.86
CA SER A 152 17.12 -3.80 -9.49
C SER A 152 17.92 -2.89 -10.42
N CYS A 153 17.57 -2.88 -11.71
CA CYS A 153 18.20 -2.03 -12.72
C CYS A 153 17.66 -0.59 -12.72
N GLY A 154 16.61 -0.30 -11.94
CA GLY A 154 15.97 1.02 -11.90
C GLY A 154 15.11 1.35 -13.11
N THR A 155 14.81 0.38 -13.99
CA THR A 155 13.90 0.55 -15.14
C THR A 155 12.44 0.69 -14.67
N ALA A 156 12.08 -0.03 -13.62
CA ALA A 156 10.80 0.11 -12.91
C ALA A 156 11.03 0.62 -11.49
N SER A 157 10.08 1.41 -11.00
CA SER A 157 10.08 1.92 -9.62
C SER A 157 9.64 0.85 -8.63
N VAL A 158 8.70 0.01 -9.05
CA VAL A 158 8.16 -1.11 -8.28
C VAL A 158 7.87 -2.29 -9.20
N ALA A 159 7.79 -3.49 -8.63
CA ALA A 159 7.33 -4.67 -9.35
C ALA A 159 6.21 -5.39 -8.59
N VAL A 160 5.24 -5.91 -9.34
CA VAL A 160 4.12 -6.71 -8.86
C VAL A 160 4.38 -8.17 -9.17
N LEU A 161 4.47 -8.99 -8.13
CA LEU A 161 4.75 -10.42 -8.18
C LEU A 161 3.57 -11.22 -7.61
N PRO A 162 3.29 -12.42 -8.14
CA PRO A 162 2.25 -13.27 -7.58
C PRO A 162 2.56 -13.62 -6.12
N MET A 163 1.52 -13.97 -5.36
CA MET A 163 1.74 -14.49 -4.00
C MET A 163 2.72 -15.65 -4.02
N PRO A 164 3.66 -15.70 -3.07
CA PRO A 164 4.60 -16.78 -2.93
C PRO A 164 3.90 -18.13 -2.72
N SER A 165 4.45 -19.18 -3.32
CA SER A 165 4.04 -20.56 -3.11
C SER A 165 5.25 -21.48 -3.29
N GLU A 166 5.14 -22.74 -2.93
CA GLU A 166 6.20 -23.73 -3.17
C GLU A 166 6.64 -23.75 -4.64
N ALA A 167 5.68 -23.66 -5.57
CA ALA A 167 5.96 -23.63 -7.02
C ALA A 167 6.44 -22.26 -7.53
N LYS A 168 6.28 -21.19 -6.75
CA LYS A 168 6.63 -19.80 -7.08
C LYS A 168 7.46 -19.20 -5.94
N ALA A 169 8.64 -19.77 -5.69
CA ALA A 169 9.52 -19.41 -4.58
C ALA A 169 10.48 -18.25 -4.92
N TRP A 170 9.99 -17.24 -5.64
CA TRP A 170 10.78 -16.12 -6.12
C TRP A 170 11.46 -15.31 -5.01
N TRP A 171 10.96 -15.36 -3.76
CA TRP A 171 11.56 -14.64 -2.63
C TRP A 171 12.98 -15.12 -2.28
N THR A 172 13.30 -16.37 -2.58
CA THR A 172 14.66 -16.93 -2.33
C THR A 172 15.71 -16.31 -3.26
N GLU A 173 15.27 -15.69 -4.33
CA GLU A 173 16.11 -15.00 -5.34
C GLU A 173 15.92 -13.47 -5.28
N LEU A 174 15.29 -12.94 -4.21
CA LEU A 174 15.06 -11.50 -4.09
C LEU A 174 16.39 -10.75 -4.06
N PRO A 175 16.63 -9.80 -5.01
CA PRO A 175 17.90 -9.10 -5.08
C PRO A 175 18.20 -8.28 -3.82
N GLN A 176 19.48 -8.18 -3.46
CA GLN A 176 19.90 -7.36 -2.33
C GLN A 176 19.46 -5.90 -2.51
N GLY A 177 18.94 -5.29 -1.45
CA GLY A 177 18.42 -3.92 -1.46
C GLY A 177 17.02 -3.79 -2.07
N VAL A 178 16.40 -4.89 -2.49
CA VAL A 178 14.99 -4.93 -2.87
C VAL A 178 14.17 -5.47 -1.69
N ARG A 179 13.05 -4.81 -1.40
CA ARG A 179 12.18 -5.14 -0.27
C ARG A 179 10.73 -5.33 -0.72
N VAL A 180 10.00 -6.16 -0.02
CA VAL A 180 8.54 -6.19 -0.12
C VAL A 180 7.99 -4.95 0.59
N VAL A 181 7.15 -4.18 -0.10
CA VAL A 181 6.67 -2.88 0.39
C VAL A 181 5.15 -2.75 0.43
N ALA A 182 4.42 -3.60 -0.32
CA ALA A 182 2.96 -3.60 -0.30
C ALA A 182 2.38 -4.97 -0.65
N ARG A 183 1.11 -5.18 -0.28
CA ARG A 183 0.28 -6.32 -0.69
C ARG A 183 -0.94 -5.82 -1.46
N LEU A 184 -1.27 -6.48 -2.56
CA LEU A 184 -2.44 -6.21 -3.39
C LEU A 184 -3.49 -7.31 -3.23
N PRO A 185 -4.77 -6.94 -3.35
CA PRO A 185 -5.31 -5.58 -3.33
C PRO A 185 -5.27 -5.00 -1.92
N PHE A 186 -5.14 -3.68 -1.78
CA PHE A 186 -5.25 -3.04 -0.46
C PHE A 186 -6.70 -3.04 0.05
N TRP A 187 -7.68 -3.00 -0.86
CA TRP A 187 -9.10 -3.17 -0.56
C TRP A 187 -9.57 -4.52 -1.10
N ALA A 188 -9.84 -5.46 -0.21
CA ALA A 188 -10.13 -6.84 -0.57
C ALA A 188 -11.61 -7.11 -0.88
N ALA A 189 -12.52 -6.22 -0.47
CA ALA A 189 -13.95 -6.39 -0.74
C ALA A 189 -14.28 -6.11 -2.22
N ARG A 190 -14.92 -7.08 -2.88
CA ARG A 190 -15.46 -6.95 -4.24
C ARG A 190 -16.96 -7.20 -4.21
N GLN A 191 -17.73 -6.31 -4.86
CA GLN A 191 -19.19 -6.42 -4.93
C GLN A 191 -19.66 -7.64 -5.73
N ASP A 192 -18.85 -8.10 -6.67
CA ASP A 192 -19.13 -9.29 -7.50
C ASP A 192 -18.79 -10.62 -6.81
N GLY A 193 -18.26 -10.57 -5.59
CA GLY A 193 -17.81 -11.75 -4.86
C GLY A 193 -16.63 -12.49 -5.48
N ALA A 194 -16.06 -11.98 -6.59
CA ALA A 194 -14.90 -12.57 -7.23
C ALA A 194 -13.66 -12.42 -6.34
N ALA A 195 -12.85 -13.48 -6.26
CA ALA A 195 -11.57 -13.42 -5.60
C ALA A 195 -10.65 -12.43 -6.36
N ALA A 196 -10.20 -11.39 -5.66
CA ALA A 196 -9.20 -10.50 -6.22
C ALA A 196 -7.86 -11.24 -6.35
N ALA A 197 -7.17 -11.03 -7.47
CA ALA A 197 -5.81 -11.53 -7.62
C ALA A 197 -4.92 -10.91 -6.53
N GLN A 198 -4.28 -11.78 -5.74
CA GLN A 198 -3.38 -11.35 -4.70
C GLN A 198 -1.94 -11.29 -5.21
N ALA A 199 -1.22 -10.26 -4.80
CA ALA A 199 0.17 -10.04 -5.21
C ALA A 199 0.97 -9.34 -4.11
N LEU A 200 2.28 -9.45 -4.18
CA LEU A 200 3.20 -8.63 -3.43
C LEU A 200 3.88 -7.60 -4.33
N VAL A 201 4.15 -6.45 -3.77
CA VAL A 201 4.88 -5.37 -4.45
C VAL A 201 6.27 -5.29 -3.84
N ILE A 202 7.29 -5.25 -4.70
CA ILE A 202 8.68 -5.05 -4.31
C ILE A 202 9.21 -3.73 -4.86
N ALA A 203 10.16 -3.13 -4.15
CA ALA A 203 10.85 -1.90 -4.53
C ALA A 203 12.26 -1.84 -3.93
N THR A 204 13.09 -0.92 -4.41
CA THR A 204 14.37 -0.58 -3.77
C THR A 204 14.21 0.42 -2.62
N THR A 205 12.99 0.94 -2.41
CA THR A 205 12.68 1.83 -1.31
C THR A 205 12.40 1.01 -0.06
N GLU A 206 12.92 1.44 1.09
CA GLU A 206 12.58 0.82 2.36
C GLU A 206 11.08 0.96 2.66
N PRO A 207 10.42 -0.10 3.18
CA PRO A 207 9.04 -0.02 3.60
C PRO A 207 8.87 0.99 4.73
N ASP A 208 7.72 1.64 4.79
CA ASP A 208 7.36 2.56 5.87
C ASP A 208 6.14 2.02 6.65
N PRO A 209 6.13 2.19 8.00
CA PRO A 209 5.05 1.67 8.82
C PRO A 209 3.72 2.36 8.53
N SER A 210 2.64 1.58 8.50
CA SER A 210 1.27 2.08 8.33
C SER A 210 0.47 2.11 9.63
N GLY A 211 1.02 1.52 10.70
CA GLY A 211 0.37 1.36 12.00
C GLY A 211 -0.36 0.02 12.16
N VAL A 212 -0.70 -0.66 11.06
CA VAL A 212 -1.29 -2.01 11.06
C VAL A 212 -0.63 -2.77 9.91
N ASP A 213 0.46 -3.49 10.23
CA ASP A 213 1.38 -4.02 9.26
C ASP A 213 1.63 -5.52 9.48
N ARG A 214 2.12 -6.18 8.43
CA ARG A 214 2.75 -7.49 8.49
C ARG A 214 4.11 -7.44 7.84
N SER A 215 5.02 -8.26 8.36
CA SER A 215 6.36 -8.42 7.80
C SER A 215 6.56 -9.81 7.26
N LEU A 216 7.45 -9.93 6.27
CA LEU A 216 7.86 -11.19 5.67
C LEU A 216 9.31 -11.50 6.06
N LEU A 217 9.51 -12.69 6.59
CA LEU A 217 10.80 -13.22 6.96
C LEU A 217 11.16 -14.39 6.04
N ASP A 218 12.36 -14.40 5.51
CA ASP A 218 12.97 -15.59 4.93
C ASP A 218 13.81 -16.28 5.98
N LEU A 219 13.58 -17.57 6.19
CA LEU A 219 14.21 -18.41 7.20
C LEU A 219 14.90 -19.58 6.51
N GLU A 220 16.21 -19.69 6.67
CA GLU A 220 16.94 -20.86 6.21
C GLU A 220 16.69 -22.03 7.16
N LEU A 221 16.26 -23.18 6.63
CA LEU A 221 15.86 -24.35 7.38
C LEU A 221 17.02 -25.33 7.58
N GLY A 222 17.12 -25.91 8.75
CA GLY A 222 17.91 -27.12 8.97
C GLY A 222 17.17 -28.37 8.47
N PRO A 223 17.88 -29.53 8.36
CA PRO A 223 17.33 -30.75 7.75
C PRO A 223 16.09 -31.32 8.46
N ASP A 224 15.91 -31.03 9.75
CA ASP A 224 14.82 -31.58 10.57
C ASP A 224 13.74 -30.54 10.92
N VAL A 225 13.77 -29.35 10.30
CA VAL A 225 12.82 -28.28 10.60
C VAL A 225 11.57 -28.43 9.74
N ASN A 226 10.43 -28.55 10.40
CA ASN A 226 9.11 -28.60 9.78
C ASN A 226 8.26 -27.40 10.20
N GLN A 227 7.08 -27.26 9.59
CA GLN A 227 6.18 -26.14 9.87
C GLN A 227 5.81 -26.00 11.36
N PRO A 228 5.47 -27.05 12.13
CA PRO A 228 5.22 -26.92 13.56
C PRO A 228 6.43 -26.38 14.35
N HIS A 229 7.65 -26.80 14.01
CA HIS A 229 8.86 -26.27 14.63
C HIS A 229 9.05 -24.77 14.34
N LEU A 230 8.78 -24.35 13.10
CA LEU A 230 8.81 -22.93 12.71
C LEU A 230 7.81 -22.09 13.50
N VAL A 231 6.56 -22.56 13.60
CA VAL A 231 5.53 -21.88 14.39
C VAL A 231 5.97 -21.74 15.84
N ALA A 232 6.49 -22.82 16.44
CA ALA A 232 6.97 -22.81 17.82
C ALA A 232 8.16 -21.85 18.02
N ALA A 233 9.13 -21.84 17.10
CA ALA A 233 10.30 -20.96 17.15
C ALA A 233 9.88 -19.48 17.02
N LEU A 234 9.03 -19.15 16.05
CA LEU A 234 8.52 -17.80 15.85
C LEU A 234 7.73 -17.31 17.07
N THR A 235 6.81 -18.15 17.57
CA THR A 235 6.01 -17.83 18.76
C THR A 235 6.88 -17.66 19.99
N GLY A 236 7.85 -18.54 20.19
CA GLY A 236 8.81 -18.47 21.29
C GLY A 236 9.70 -17.23 21.24
N ALA A 237 10.01 -16.73 20.05
CA ALA A 237 10.71 -15.47 19.87
C ALA A 237 9.83 -14.23 20.09
N GLY A 238 8.50 -14.39 20.18
CA GLY A 238 7.53 -13.32 20.39
C GLY A 238 6.93 -12.78 19.10
N PHE A 239 6.97 -13.55 18.01
CA PHE A 239 6.24 -13.23 16.78
C PHE A 239 4.88 -13.95 16.78
N ALA A 240 3.89 -13.35 16.11
CA ALA A 240 2.63 -13.99 15.79
C ALA A 240 2.66 -14.39 14.30
N PRO A 241 2.94 -15.68 13.98
CA PRO A 241 3.05 -16.12 12.61
C PRO A 241 1.68 -16.21 11.93
N GLY A 242 1.63 -15.81 10.67
CA GLY A 242 0.50 -15.95 9.76
C GLY A 242 0.75 -16.97 8.65
N MET A 243 0.71 -16.52 7.40
CA MET A 243 1.01 -17.37 6.24
C MET A 243 2.43 -17.89 6.29
N MET A 244 2.60 -19.16 5.95
CA MET A 244 3.92 -19.78 5.75
C MET A 244 3.97 -20.53 4.43
N VAL A 245 5.13 -20.45 3.77
CA VAL A 245 5.41 -21.21 2.55
C VAL A 245 6.80 -21.85 2.72
N LEU A 246 6.85 -23.18 2.62
CA LEU A 246 8.10 -23.93 2.66
C LEU A 246 8.56 -24.24 1.24
N CYS A 247 9.85 -24.04 0.98
CA CYS A 247 10.47 -24.40 -0.29
C CYS A 247 11.91 -24.87 -0.05
N ARG A 248 12.15 -26.15 -0.21
CA ARG A 248 13.46 -26.79 0.04
C ARG A 248 14.00 -26.47 1.43
N ASP A 249 15.12 -25.74 1.49
CA ASP A 249 15.84 -25.31 2.69
C ASP A 249 15.44 -23.87 3.14
N HIS A 250 14.37 -23.31 2.59
CA HIS A 250 13.85 -21.99 2.94
C HIS A 250 12.39 -22.04 3.37
N ALA A 251 12.03 -21.17 4.29
CA ALA A 251 10.65 -20.87 4.62
C ALA A 251 10.39 -19.37 4.57
N LEU A 252 9.37 -18.99 3.84
CA LEU A 252 8.79 -17.67 3.96
C LEU A 252 7.78 -17.68 5.11
N ALA A 253 7.95 -16.81 6.09
CA ALA A 253 7.02 -16.63 7.19
C ALA A 253 6.49 -15.19 7.21
N GLU A 254 5.16 -15.05 7.21
CA GLU A 254 4.48 -13.80 7.50
C GLU A 254 4.32 -13.68 9.02
N VAL A 255 4.63 -12.52 9.59
CA VAL A 255 4.47 -12.23 11.01
C VAL A 255 3.76 -10.90 11.22
N ASP A 256 3.01 -10.79 12.32
CA ASP A 256 2.31 -9.56 12.66
C ASP A 256 3.29 -8.45 13.08
N GLY A 257 2.98 -7.23 12.67
CA GLY A 257 3.73 -6.03 12.99
C GLY A 257 4.75 -5.63 11.93
N PHE A 258 5.32 -4.45 12.14
CA PHE A 258 6.42 -3.91 11.33
C PHE A 258 7.75 -4.34 11.96
N VAL A 259 8.47 -5.24 11.29
CA VAL A 259 9.75 -5.80 11.74
C VAL A 259 10.87 -5.17 10.92
N THR A 260 11.91 -4.67 11.59
CA THR A 260 13.13 -4.12 10.98
C THR A 260 14.29 -5.12 11.11
N ASP A 261 15.36 -4.92 10.34
CA ASP A 261 16.52 -5.80 10.34
C ASP A 261 17.23 -5.87 11.71
N ASP A 262 17.03 -4.87 12.56
CA ASP A 262 17.57 -4.76 13.91
C ASP A 262 16.59 -5.20 15.02
N ASP A 263 15.45 -5.78 14.68
CA ASP A 263 14.47 -6.25 15.66
C ASP A 263 15.08 -7.32 16.58
N PRO A 264 15.09 -7.09 17.91
CA PRO A 264 15.76 -8.01 18.85
C PRO A 264 15.11 -9.40 18.92
N ARG A 265 13.89 -9.58 18.42
CA ARG A 265 13.21 -10.87 18.33
C ARG A 265 13.87 -11.79 17.32
N LEU A 266 14.50 -11.24 16.27
CA LEU A 266 15.21 -12.03 15.26
C LEU A 266 16.38 -12.82 15.86
N THR A 267 17.08 -12.27 16.87
CA THR A 267 18.18 -12.96 17.55
C THR A 267 17.73 -14.12 18.46
N ARG A 268 16.42 -14.19 18.75
CA ARG A 268 15.83 -15.27 19.57
C ARG A 268 15.33 -16.45 18.76
N LEU A 269 15.42 -16.41 17.45
CA LEU A 269 15.03 -17.51 16.56
C LEU A 269 16.07 -18.63 16.60
N ASN A 270 16.12 -19.33 17.75
CA ASN A 270 17.07 -20.41 18.00
C ASN A 270 16.79 -21.61 17.08
N GLY A 271 17.85 -22.16 16.48
CA GLY A 271 17.76 -23.32 15.59
C GLY A 271 17.41 -23.01 14.14
N LEU A 272 17.11 -21.76 13.80
CA LEU A 272 16.95 -21.29 12.44
C LEU A 272 18.21 -20.52 12.01
N ARG A 273 18.67 -20.77 10.79
CA ARG A 273 19.81 -20.05 10.23
C ARG A 273 19.36 -18.75 9.61
N ARG A 274 20.01 -17.65 9.95
CA ARG A 274 19.95 -16.32 9.30
C ARG A 274 18.55 -15.87 8.91
N PRO A 275 17.69 -15.43 9.85
CA PRO A 275 16.45 -14.77 9.49
C PRO A 275 16.76 -13.48 8.71
N VAL A 276 16.15 -13.34 7.54
CA VAL A 276 16.24 -12.14 6.69
C VAL A 276 14.89 -11.49 6.63
N VAL A 277 14.81 -10.21 6.97
CA VAL A 277 13.59 -9.44 6.78
C VAL A 277 13.47 -9.07 5.30
N LEU A 278 12.51 -9.65 4.60
CA LEU A 278 12.26 -9.34 3.19
C LEU A 278 11.51 -8.03 2.99
N GLY A 279 10.87 -7.53 4.03
CA GLY A 279 10.13 -6.28 4.03
C GLY A 279 8.83 -6.37 4.81
N ALA A 280 8.02 -5.33 4.68
CA ALA A 280 6.75 -5.20 5.39
C ALA A 280 5.69 -4.53 4.50
N TYR A 281 4.44 -4.76 4.83
CA TYR A 281 3.32 -4.18 4.11
C TYR A 281 2.12 -3.92 5.03
N ALA A 282 1.33 -2.91 4.66
CA ALA A 282 0.07 -2.60 5.32
C ALA A 282 -0.94 -3.75 5.13
N ILE A 283 -1.57 -4.21 6.20
CA ILE A 283 -2.65 -5.21 6.11
C ILE A 283 -3.77 -4.66 5.23
N PRO A 284 -4.26 -5.42 4.24
CA PRO A 284 -5.40 -5.01 3.43
C PRO A 284 -6.64 -4.74 4.25
N GLU A 285 -7.42 -3.74 3.84
CA GLU A 285 -8.71 -3.41 4.45
C GLU A 285 -9.83 -4.28 3.87
N THR A 286 -10.80 -4.63 4.71
CA THR A 286 -12.01 -5.35 4.34
C THR A 286 -13.24 -4.55 4.72
N GLU A 287 -14.36 -4.79 4.03
CA GLU A 287 -15.64 -4.17 4.39
C GLU A 287 -16.04 -4.63 5.80
N GLY A 288 -16.28 -3.67 6.71
CA GLY A 288 -16.64 -3.94 8.10
C GLY A 288 -15.50 -3.92 9.13
N ALA A 289 -14.29 -3.56 8.73
CA ALA A 289 -13.15 -3.40 9.65
C ALA A 289 -13.00 -1.96 10.21
N ALA A 290 -14.02 -1.11 10.04
CA ALA A 290 -14.04 0.29 10.52
C ALA A 290 -14.93 0.44 11.76
#